data_e92b446b22b9c0f9fd2faab02de3cc5f
#
_entry.id   e92b446b22b9c0f9fd2faab02de3cc5f
#
_cell.length_a   1.000
_cell.length_b   1.000
_cell.length_c   1.000
_cell.angle_alpha   90.00
_cell.angle_beta   90.00
_cell.angle_gamma   90.00
#
_symmetry.space_group_name_H-M   'P 1'
#
loop_
_entity.id
_entity.type
_entity.pdbx_description
1 polymer ?
#
loop_
_entity_poly.entity_id
_entity_poly.type
_entity_poly.pdbx_seq_one_letter_code
_entity_poly.pdbx_strand_id
1 'polypeptide(L)'
;MTTQLSSGQSIYQVRLKNQAGQLVAIFDNWISLTYVHDINKRGNARFEIDANDDRVDLFELDGQFEVWRRNPIVNLDWYLEWEGFYRTNNDLYQQNDNNNFVAYMLGYLDLARRAHVMYSEGSAGATKSDTVETVMKEFVIENIGSSALASNGREYNNVMPGLGVQADGADGPTWDDTVSGENLLQVLQDISLFSTQQNDTIDFDIVGVGDALFQFNTYSGQRGTDRTEGNADGTLPVIFGLQFGNMIMPILSNDRTNEITAVYALGRGTDDAKQIVLVQSANRADSPWNRIEKIVNVGSASGDDQTDQLTSAARSELENGKFDTRISFDVMQVSSTYYGKDYWWGDLVSVRFKDLTFDKKIIEVRITVSQNAKGESIALTFADK
;
A
#
# COMPACT_ATOMS: atom_id res chain seq x y z
N MET A 1 -39.13 2.52 -3.65
CA MET A 1 -38.91 2.89 -5.05
C MET A 1 -37.67 2.16 -5.54
N THR A 2 -37.82 1.18 -6.40
CA THR A 2 -36.67 0.51 -7.03
C THR A 2 -36.06 1.47 -8.04
N THR A 3 -34.94 2.08 -7.69
CA THR A 3 -34.15 2.90 -8.62
C THR A 3 -33.74 2.00 -9.79
N GLN A 4 -34.19 2.29 -11.02
CA GLN A 4 -33.68 1.63 -12.22
C GLN A 4 -32.18 1.94 -12.33
N LEU A 5 -31.36 0.95 -12.01
CA LEU A 5 -29.92 1.01 -12.22
C LEU A 5 -29.66 1.08 -13.73
N SER A 6 -28.96 2.09 -14.19
CA SER A 6 -28.42 2.11 -15.56
C SER A 6 -27.55 0.86 -15.75
N SER A 7 -27.69 0.18 -16.88
CA SER A 7 -26.98 -1.05 -17.19
C SER A 7 -25.46 -0.86 -17.02
N GLY A 8 -24.87 -1.51 -16.02
CA GLY A 8 -23.43 -1.54 -15.80
C GLY A 8 -22.94 -1.07 -14.41
N GLN A 9 -23.82 -0.59 -13.53
CA GLN A 9 -23.41 -0.06 -12.23
C GLN A 9 -23.25 -1.14 -11.17
N SER A 10 -22.13 -1.03 -10.39
CA SER A 10 -21.96 -1.77 -9.16
C SER A 10 -22.95 -1.30 -8.09
N ILE A 11 -23.32 -2.21 -7.21
CA ILE A 11 -24.17 -1.96 -6.05
C ILE A 11 -23.29 -2.01 -4.83
N TYR A 12 -23.44 -1.04 -3.95
CA TYR A 12 -22.64 -0.90 -2.74
C TYR A 12 -23.51 -0.99 -1.50
N GLN A 13 -22.90 -1.47 -0.43
CA GLN A 13 -23.42 -1.45 0.93
C GLN A 13 -22.29 -1.09 1.88
N VAL A 14 -22.51 -0.09 2.71
CA VAL A 14 -21.58 0.26 3.78
C VAL A 14 -22.10 -0.34 5.08
N ARG A 15 -21.23 -1.00 5.81
CA ARG A 15 -21.52 -1.58 7.13
C ARG A 15 -20.65 -0.93 8.19
N LEU A 16 -21.30 -0.45 9.24
CA LEU A 16 -20.64 0.09 10.42
C LEU A 16 -20.73 -0.95 11.52
N LYS A 17 -19.60 -1.27 12.13
CA LYS A 17 -19.49 -2.15 13.28
C LYS A 17 -18.92 -1.39 14.46
N ASN A 18 -19.27 -1.79 15.68
CA ASN A 18 -18.66 -1.27 16.89
C ASN A 18 -17.23 -1.82 17.10
N GLN A 19 -16.55 -1.38 18.16
CA GLN A 19 -15.20 -1.84 18.52
C GLN A 19 -15.12 -3.37 18.74
N ALA A 20 -16.23 -4.00 19.15
CA ALA A 20 -16.32 -5.46 19.32
C ALA A 20 -16.58 -6.22 18.00
N GLY A 21 -16.62 -5.53 16.86
CA GLY A 21 -16.91 -6.11 15.55
C GLY A 21 -18.39 -6.40 15.28
N GLN A 22 -19.30 -6.01 16.18
CA GLN A 22 -20.73 -6.24 16.02
C GLN A 22 -21.33 -5.20 15.06
N LEU A 23 -22.13 -5.65 14.11
CA LEU A 23 -22.84 -4.79 13.17
C LEU A 23 -23.82 -3.88 13.88
N VAL A 24 -23.67 -2.55 13.75
CA VAL A 24 -24.54 -1.55 14.35
C VAL A 24 -25.37 -0.76 13.34
N ALA A 25 -24.89 -0.62 12.10
CA ALA A 25 -25.65 0.04 11.04
C ALA A 25 -25.27 -0.49 9.65
N ILE A 26 -26.24 -0.38 8.74
CA ILE A 26 -26.08 -0.60 7.31
C ILE A 26 -26.54 0.64 6.58
N PHE A 27 -25.70 1.14 5.67
CA PHE A 27 -26.02 2.25 4.79
C PHE A 27 -26.12 1.73 3.35
N ASP A 28 -27.21 2.04 2.70
CA ASP A 28 -27.50 1.83 1.29
C ASP A 28 -27.71 3.14 0.53
N ASN A 29 -27.57 4.26 1.26
CA ASN A 29 -27.73 5.62 0.77
C ASN A 29 -26.72 6.57 1.45
N TRP A 30 -26.05 7.41 0.67
CA TRP A 30 -25.06 8.41 1.12
C TRP A 30 -24.90 9.51 0.10
N ILE A 31 -24.23 10.59 0.46
CA ILE A 31 -23.91 11.71 -0.43
C ILE A 31 -22.67 11.34 -1.28
N SER A 32 -21.60 10.88 -0.63
CA SER A 32 -20.36 10.52 -1.28
C SER A 32 -19.62 9.41 -0.50
N LEU A 33 -19.06 8.47 -1.21
CA LEU A 33 -18.15 7.46 -0.70
C LEU A 33 -16.90 7.44 -1.59
N THR A 34 -15.73 7.62 -0.98
CA THR A 34 -14.44 7.44 -1.66
C THR A 34 -13.57 6.55 -0.81
N TYR A 35 -12.92 5.56 -1.41
CA TYR A 35 -11.95 4.73 -0.71
C TYR A 35 -10.74 4.42 -1.60
N VAL A 36 -9.63 4.11 -0.94
CA VAL A 36 -8.33 3.91 -1.59
C VAL A 36 -7.71 2.62 -1.06
N HIS A 37 -7.37 1.73 -1.97
CA HIS A 37 -6.41 0.65 -1.73
C HIS A 37 -5.03 1.12 -2.15
N ASP A 38 -4.02 0.82 -1.34
CA ASP A 38 -2.64 1.21 -1.62
C ASP A 38 -1.72 0.11 -1.05
N ILE A 39 -0.84 -0.47 -1.88
CA ILE A 39 0.03 -1.59 -1.48
C ILE A 39 1.00 -1.13 -0.40
N ASN A 40 1.15 -1.95 0.64
CA ASN A 40 2.04 -1.71 1.77
C ASN A 40 1.76 -0.40 2.51
N LYS A 41 0.57 0.19 2.31
CA LYS A 41 0.11 1.39 2.97
C LYS A 41 -1.30 1.21 3.53
N ARG A 42 -1.64 2.04 4.49
CA ARG A 42 -2.90 1.89 5.26
C ARG A 42 -4.20 2.15 4.46
N GLY A 43 -4.11 2.73 3.24
CA GLY A 43 -5.32 3.15 2.55
C GLY A 43 -6.15 4.14 3.37
N ASN A 44 -7.25 4.61 2.83
CA ASN A 44 -8.19 5.47 3.54
C ASN A 44 -9.57 5.40 2.89
N ALA A 45 -10.61 5.80 3.66
CA ALA A 45 -11.93 6.04 3.11
C ALA A 45 -12.52 7.34 3.66
N ARG A 46 -13.36 7.97 2.84
CA ARG A 46 -14.16 9.14 3.17
C ARG A 46 -15.62 8.80 2.87
N PHE A 47 -16.48 8.96 3.87
CA PHE A 47 -17.88 8.67 3.77
C PHE A 47 -18.70 9.89 4.21
N GLU A 48 -19.66 10.33 3.39
CA GLU A 48 -20.43 11.54 3.61
C GLU A 48 -21.93 11.24 3.56
N ILE A 49 -22.63 11.59 4.62
CA ILE A 49 -24.07 11.44 4.78
C ILE A 49 -24.71 12.73 5.29
N ASP A 50 -26.04 12.78 5.27
CA ASP A 50 -26.79 13.86 5.93
C ASP A 50 -26.48 13.83 7.44
N ALA A 51 -26.16 14.99 8.02
CA ALA A 51 -25.87 15.11 9.45
C ALA A 51 -27.12 14.85 10.34
N ASN A 52 -28.33 14.88 9.76
CA ASN A 52 -29.57 14.54 10.46
C ASN A 52 -29.92 13.03 10.40
N ASP A 53 -29.07 12.20 9.80
CA ASP A 53 -29.26 10.74 9.82
C ASP A 53 -29.03 10.21 11.24
N ASP A 54 -30.03 9.54 11.81
CA ASP A 54 -29.97 8.99 13.20
C ASP A 54 -28.79 8.03 13.43
N ARG A 55 -28.18 7.51 12.36
CA ARG A 55 -27.03 6.60 12.44
C ARG A 55 -25.69 7.32 12.61
N VAL A 56 -25.64 8.66 12.54
CA VAL A 56 -24.43 9.45 12.82
C VAL A 56 -23.90 9.18 14.22
N ASP A 57 -24.80 9.09 15.21
CA ASP A 57 -24.44 8.81 16.61
C ASP A 57 -23.87 7.41 16.86
N LEU A 58 -23.92 6.52 15.86
CA LEU A 58 -23.36 5.16 15.96
C LEU A 58 -21.88 5.07 15.57
N PHE A 59 -21.31 6.17 15.06
CA PHE A 59 -19.88 6.22 14.78
C PHE A 59 -19.09 6.39 16.08
N GLU A 60 -18.34 5.37 16.45
CA GLU A 60 -17.46 5.40 17.62
C GLU A 60 -15.99 5.24 17.22
N LEU A 61 -15.08 5.82 18.02
CA LEU A 61 -13.64 5.74 17.77
C LEU A 61 -13.19 4.27 17.67
N ASP A 62 -12.43 3.95 16.60
CA ASP A 62 -11.99 2.59 16.27
C ASP A 62 -13.14 1.59 16.00
N GLY A 63 -14.37 2.06 15.80
CA GLY A 63 -15.42 1.26 15.16
C GLY A 63 -14.97 0.85 13.74
N GLN A 64 -15.38 -0.34 13.32
CA GLN A 64 -14.99 -0.89 12.03
C GLN A 64 -15.95 -0.44 10.93
N PHE A 65 -15.40 -0.12 9.79
CA PHE A 65 -16.13 0.34 8.62
C PHE A 65 -15.81 -0.56 7.45
N GLU A 66 -16.84 -1.13 6.84
CA GLU A 66 -16.72 -2.05 5.71
C GLU A 66 -17.46 -1.51 4.50
N VAL A 67 -16.83 -1.59 3.34
CA VAL A 67 -17.46 -1.34 2.03
C VAL A 67 -17.66 -2.66 1.32
N TRP A 68 -18.91 -3.01 1.08
CA TRP A 68 -19.29 -4.19 0.32
C TRP A 68 -19.75 -3.80 -1.07
N ARG A 69 -19.33 -4.57 -2.06
CA ARG A 69 -19.62 -4.32 -3.46
C ARG A 69 -20.13 -5.58 -4.16
N ARG A 70 -21.05 -5.42 -5.10
CA ARG A 70 -21.47 -6.45 -6.05
C ARG A 70 -21.80 -5.85 -7.41
N ASN A 71 -21.76 -6.67 -8.45
CA ASN A 71 -22.32 -6.32 -9.75
C ASN A 71 -22.98 -7.54 -10.42
N PRO A 72 -24.31 -7.68 -10.37
CA PRO A 72 -25.00 -8.84 -10.92
C PRO A 72 -24.92 -8.93 -12.45
N ILE A 73 -24.65 -7.83 -13.16
CA ILE A 73 -24.56 -7.81 -14.64
C ILE A 73 -23.33 -8.57 -15.12
N VAL A 74 -22.24 -8.48 -14.38
CA VAL A 74 -20.98 -9.22 -14.68
C VAL A 74 -20.82 -10.48 -13.82
N ASN A 75 -21.89 -10.92 -13.14
CA ASN A 75 -21.90 -12.07 -12.23
C ASN A 75 -20.90 -11.95 -11.07
N LEU A 76 -20.74 -10.74 -10.53
CA LEU A 76 -19.97 -10.48 -9.34
C LEU A 76 -20.92 -10.40 -8.14
N ASP A 77 -20.85 -11.38 -7.26
CA ASP A 77 -21.66 -11.43 -6.03
C ASP A 77 -21.08 -10.48 -4.95
N TRP A 78 -21.76 -10.37 -3.80
CA TRP A 78 -21.28 -9.55 -2.70
C TRP A 78 -19.91 -10.01 -2.22
N TYR A 79 -18.97 -9.09 -2.16
CA TYR A 79 -17.67 -9.28 -1.54
C TYR A 79 -17.27 -8.04 -0.74
N LEU A 80 -16.41 -8.25 0.26
CA LEU A 80 -15.80 -7.18 1.01
C LEU A 80 -14.76 -6.50 0.14
N GLU A 81 -15.00 -5.24 -0.18
CA GLU A 81 -14.13 -4.46 -1.05
C GLU A 81 -13.08 -3.68 -0.27
N TRP A 82 -13.48 -3.01 0.82
CA TRP A 82 -12.60 -2.19 1.63
C TRP A 82 -12.99 -2.27 3.10
N GLU A 83 -12.01 -2.18 4.00
CA GLU A 83 -12.22 -2.20 5.44
C GLU A 83 -11.21 -1.33 6.19
N GLY A 84 -11.62 -0.81 7.35
CA GLY A 84 -10.76 0.00 8.19
C GLY A 84 -11.45 0.53 9.44
N PHE A 85 -10.74 1.35 10.21
CA PHE A 85 -11.22 1.98 11.44
C PHE A 85 -11.73 3.40 11.19
N TYR A 86 -12.87 3.74 11.76
CA TYR A 86 -13.29 5.12 11.89
C TYR A 86 -12.37 5.88 12.85
N ARG A 87 -11.86 7.06 12.41
CA ARG A 87 -10.86 7.81 13.18
C ARG A 87 -11.23 9.25 13.47
N THR A 88 -11.95 9.90 12.58
CA THR A 88 -12.31 11.31 12.73
C THR A 88 -13.48 11.68 11.83
N ASN A 89 -14.13 12.79 12.13
CA ASN A 89 -15.19 13.37 11.33
C ASN A 89 -15.03 14.88 11.18
N ASN A 90 -15.72 15.41 10.19
CA ASN A 90 -16.02 16.81 10.05
C ASN A 90 -17.54 16.98 9.91
N ASP A 91 -18.10 17.88 10.70
CA ASP A 91 -19.49 18.30 10.55
C ASP A 91 -19.50 19.57 9.70
N LEU A 92 -20.06 19.47 8.50
CA LEU A 92 -20.11 20.57 7.55
C LEU A 92 -21.48 21.27 7.66
N TYR A 93 -21.50 22.48 8.21
CA TYR A 93 -22.69 23.31 8.32
C TYR A 93 -22.79 24.28 7.15
N GLN A 94 -23.88 24.23 6.40
CA GLN A 94 -24.15 25.14 5.29
C GLN A 94 -25.35 26.06 5.60
N GLN A 95 -25.36 27.24 5.00
CA GLN A 95 -26.39 28.27 5.27
C GLN A 95 -27.84 27.86 4.92
N ASN A 96 -28.04 26.76 4.20
CA ASN A 96 -29.34 26.27 3.70
C ASN A 96 -29.78 24.96 4.35
N ASP A 97 -29.38 24.69 5.59
CA ASP A 97 -29.70 23.44 6.35
C ASP A 97 -29.26 22.14 5.69
N ASN A 98 -28.42 22.19 4.66
CA ASN A 98 -27.76 21.00 4.08
C ASN A 98 -26.49 20.69 4.88
N ASN A 99 -26.67 20.21 6.10
CA ASN A 99 -25.56 19.83 6.97
C ASN A 99 -25.12 18.42 6.64
N ASN A 100 -23.82 18.21 6.44
CA ASN A 100 -23.25 16.93 6.11
C ASN A 100 -22.31 16.47 7.24
N PHE A 101 -22.43 15.20 7.59
CA PHE A 101 -21.45 14.49 8.41
C PHE A 101 -20.46 13.77 7.48
N VAL A 102 -19.18 14.03 7.66
CA VAL A 102 -18.11 13.43 6.87
C VAL A 102 -17.20 12.61 7.78
N ALA A 103 -17.28 11.29 7.67
CA ALA A 103 -16.43 10.36 8.39
C ALA A 103 -15.17 10.02 7.58
N TYR A 104 -14.05 9.89 8.28
CA TYR A 104 -12.77 9.47 7.70
C TYR A 104 -12.29 8.19 8.40
N MET A 105 -11.95 7.21 7.57
CA MET A 105 -11.49 5.90 7.99
C MET A 105 -10.08 5.64 7.48
N LEU A 106 -9.33 4.84 8.22
CA LEU A 106 -7.99 4.38 7.87
C LEU A 106 -7.98 2.85 7.85
N GLY A 107 -7.38 2.27 6.81
CA GLY A 107 -7.23 0.81 6.70
C GLY A 107 -6.41 0.23 7.86
N TYR A 108 -6.53 -1.07 8.08
CA TYR A 108 -6.01 -1.74 9.30
C TYR A 108 -4.49 -1.70 9.45
N LEU A 109 -3.72 -1.43 8.40
CA LEU A 109 -2.28 -1.12 8.54
C LEU A 109 -2.00 0.12 9.41
N ASP A 110 -3.04 0.91 9.76
CA ASP A 110 -2.90 1.97 10.77
C ASP A 110 -2.50 1.42 12.14
N LEU A 111 -2.78 0.16 12.47
CA LEU A 111 -2.30 -0.49 13.70
C LEU A 111 -0.76 -0.50 13.77
N ALA A 112 -0.10 -0.87 12.68
CA ALA A 112 1.37 -0.82 12.62
C ALA A 112 1.91 0.62 12.67
N ARG A 113 1.20 1.58 12.06
CA ARG A 113 1.60 3.01 12.12
C ARG A 113 1.52 3.59 13.54
N ARG A 114 0.66 3.06 14.39
CA ARG A 114 0.49 3.52 15.78
C ARG A 114 1.64 3.09 16.69
N ALA A 115 2.52 2.18 16.23
CA ALA A 115 3.57 1.57 17.04
C ALA A 115 4.98 1.93 16.52
N HIS A 116 5.95 1.75 17.38
CA HIS A 116 7.37 1.85 17.07
C HIS A 116 8.06 0.54 17.39
N VAL A 117 9.17 0.25 16.69
CA VAL A 117 10.00 -0.91 16.98
C VAL A 117 10.77 -0.64 18.26
N MET A 118 10.37 -1.33 19.35
CA MET A 118 10.99 -1.20 20.66
C MET A 118 11.91 -2.39 20.95
N TYR A 119 12.86 -2.19 21.82
CA TYR A 119 13.86 -3.16 22.23
C TYR A 119 14.18 -3.01 23.72
N SER A 120 14.81 -4.03 24.31
CA SER A 120 15.10 -4.04 25.74
C SER A 120 16.16 -3.00 26.15
N GLU A 121 16.04 -2.44 27.34
CA GLU A 121 17.06 -1.54 27.92
C GLU A 121 18.44 -2.21 27.91
N GLY A 122 19.45 -1.45 27.56
CA GLY A 122 20.82 -1.95 27.44
C GLY A 122 21.17 -2.57 26.08
N SER A 123 20.19 -2.71 25.18
CA SER A 123 20.43 -3.10 23.78
C SER A 123 20.61 -1.85 22.90
N ALA A 124 21.37 -1.96 21.81
CA ALA A 124 21.55 -0.87 20.84
C ALA A 124 20.33 -0.71 19.91
N GLY A 125 19.49 -1.74 19.80
CA GLY A 125 18.31 -1.82 18.94
C GLY A 125 17.78 -3.24 18.86
N ALA A 126 16.75 -3.42 18.06
CA ALA A 126 16.17 -4.72 17.68
C ALA A 126 16.92 -5.26 16.45
N THR A 127 17.88 -6.15 16.66
CA THR A 127 18.66 -6.79 15.60
C THR A 127 17.95 -8.05 15.10
N LYS A 128 17.83 -8.19 13.78
CA LYS A 128 17.25 -9.37 13.10
C LYS A 128 18.16 -9.79 11.96
N SER A 129 18.26 -11.11 11.76
CA SER A 129 19.01 -11.72 10.64
C SER A 129 18.28 -12.97 10.21
N ASP A 130 17.30 -12.83 9.32
CA ASP A 130 16.50 -13.93 8.77
C ASP A 130 15.86 -13.50 7.43
N THR A 131 15.02 -14.36 6.84
CA THR A 131 14.27 -13.99 5.65
C THR A 131 13.34 -12.79 5.89
N VAL A 132 13.10 -12.00 4.85
CA VAL A 132 12.25 -10.80 4.92
C VAL A 132 10.90 -11.12 5.53
N GLU A 133 10.26 -12.21 5.12
CA GLU A 133 8.95 -12.60 5.64
C GLU A 133 8.99 -12.86 7.15
N THR A 134 9.95 -13.66 7.60
CA THR A 134 10.16 -13.98 9.02
C THR A 134 10.40 -12.71 9.83
N VAL A 135 11.29 -11.84 9.37
CA VAL A 135 11.64 -10.58 10.05
C VAL A 135 10.44 -9.65 10.18
N MET A 136 9.63 -9.49 9.12
CA MET A 136 8.41 -8.67 9.18
C MET A 136 7.43 -9.19 10.23
N LYS A 137 7.20 -10.51 10.24
CA LYS A 137 6.29 -11.17 11.19
C LYS A 137 6.79 -11.08 12.62
N GLU A 138 8.10 -11.25 12.83
CA GLU A 138 8.70 -11.06 14.15
C GLU A 138 8.55 -9.64 14.65
N PHE A 139 8.82 -8.61 13.84
CA PHE A 139 8.61 -7.22 14.25
C PHE A 139 7.15 -6.93 14.62
N VAL A 140 6.18 -7.47 13.88
CA VAL A 140 4.77 -7.31 14.21
C VAL A 140 4.42 -8.03 15.51
N ILE A 141 4.78 -9.31 15.67
CA ILE A 141 4.49 -10.10 16.87
C ILE A 141 5.10 -9.46 18.11
N GLU A 142 6.35 -9.03 18.02
CA GLU A 142 7.11 -8.48 19.13
C GLU A 142 6.68 -7.08 19.54
N ASN A 143 6.16 -6.26 18.62
CA ASN A 143 5.84 -4.86 18.93
C ASN A 143 4.36 -4.60 19.17
N ILE A 144 3.45 -5.34 18.50
CA ILE A 144 1.99 -5.15 18.65
C ILE A 144 1.20 -6.47 18.75
N GLY A 145 1.83 -7.62 18.52
CA GLY A 145 1.23 -8.94 18.60
C GLY A 145 1.40 -9.60 19.96
N SER A 146 1.28 -10.92 20.00
CA SER A 146 1.24 -11.73 21.22
C SER A 146 2.52 -11.70 22.07
N SER A 147 3.67 -11.39 21.47
CA SER A 147 4.96 -11.27 22.17
C SER A 147 5.32 -9.84 22.60
N ALA A 148 4.41 -8.90 22.43
CA ALA A 148 4.56 -7.51 22.87
C ALA A 148 4.27 -7.31 24.36
N LEU A 149 4.44 -8.37 25.17
CA LEU A 149 4.24 -8.38 26.62
C LEU A 149 5.58 -8.13 27.34
N ALA A 150 5.57 -7.33 28.39
CA ALA A 150 6.74 -7.10 29.23
C ALA A 150 7.36 -8.41 29.75
N SER A 151 6.54 -9.44 30.04
CA SER A 151 6.96 -10.78 30.47
C SER A 151 7.81 -11.53 29.44
N ASN A 152 7.78 -11.13 28.16
CA ASN A 152 8.57 -11.74 27.08
C ASN A 152 9.89 -10.99 26.81
N GLY A 153 10.43 -10.28 27.81
CA GLY A 153 11.65 -9.50 27.68
C GLY A 153 11.47 -8.12 27.06
N ARG A 154 10.21 -7.70 26.88
CA ARG A 154 9.83 -6.34 26.47
C ARG A 154 9.57 -5.49 27.70
N GLU A 155 10.03 -4.23 27.68
CA GLU A 155 9.75 -3.28 28.76
C GLU A 155 8.34 -2.71 28.69
N TYR A 156 7.71 -2.80 27.52
CA TYR A 156 6.43 -2.20 27.20
C TYR A 156 5.41 -3.27 26.81
N ASN A 157 4.21 -3.16 27.39
CA ASN A 157 3.07 -3.99 27.01
C ASN A 157 2.18 -3.19 26.06
N ASN A 158 2.28 -3.47 24.78
CA ASN A 158 1.56 -2.76 23.73
C ASN A 158 0.86 -3.71 22.74
N VAL A 159 0.38 -4.84 23.24
CA VAL A 159 -0.42 -5.80 22.47
C VAL A 159 -1.67 -5.12 21.92
N MET A 160 -1.86 -5.21 20.58
CA MET A 160 -3.10 -4.80 19.93
C MET A 160 -4.11 -5.95 20.05
N PRO A 161 -5.29 -5.70 20.66
CA PRO A 161 -6.31 -6.75 20.82
C PRO A 161 -6.72 -7.36 19.48
N GLY A 162 -6.84 -8.69 19.44
CA GLY A 162 -7.33 -9.41 18.27
C GLY A 162 -6.36 -9.52 17.09
N LEU A 163 -5.13 -9.00 17.19
CA LEU A 163 -4.14 -9.09 16.12
C LEU A 163 -3.38 -10.43 16.17
N GLY A 164 -3.54 -11.22 15.11
CA GLY A 164 -2.75 -12.39 14.80
C GLY A 164 -1.75 -12.14 13.66
N VAL A 165 -0.91 -13.13 13.40
CA VAL A 165 0.05 -13.13 12.28
C VAL A 165 -0.13 -14.43 11.51
N GLN A 166 -0.09 -14.35 10.18
CA GLN A 166 -0.11 -15.51 9.28
C GLN A 166 1.06 -16.46 9.60
N ALA A 167 0.87 -17.77 9.32
CA ALA A 167 1.96 -18.75 9.41
C ALA A 167 3.17 -18.29 8.58
N ASP A 168 4.37 -18.50 9.13
CA ASP A 168 5.60 -18.10 8.47
C ASP A 168 6.01 -19.10 7.39
N GLY A 169 6.29 -18.62 6.18
CA GLY A 169 6.78 -19.40 5.05
C GLY A 169 8.30 -19.34 4.89
N ALA A 170 8.95 -18.42 5.60
CA ALA A 170 10.37 -18.10 5.49
C ALA A 170 10.77 -17.69 4.05
N ASP A 171 9.93 -16.89 3.41
CA ASP A 171 10.14 -16.41 2.03
C ASP A 171 10.94 -15.10 1.97
N GLY A 172 11.51 -14.84 0.81
CA GLY A 172 12.27 -13.64 0.49
C GLY A 172 13.76 -13.70 0.82
N PRO A 173 14.52 -12.66 0.46
CA PRO A 173 15.95 -12.58 0.71
C PRO A 173 16.25 -12.43 2.21
N THR A 174 17.48 -12.76 2.63
CA THR A 174 17.91 -12.51 4.01
C THR A 174 18.06 -11.01 4.27
N TRP A 175 17.38 -10.53 5.28
CA TRP A 175 17.51 -9.18 5.83
C TRP A 175 18.34 -9.25 7.13
N ASP A 176 19.40 -8.44 7.23
CA ASP A 176 20.33 -8.44 8.36
C ASP A 176 20.61 -6.98 8.75
N ASP A 177 19.92 -6.47 9.77
CA ASP A 177 20.06 -5.10 10.22
C ASP A 177 19.54 -4.91 11.66
N THR A 178 19.69 -3.68 12.18
CA THR A 178 19.27 -3.26 13.52
C THR A 178 18.37 -2.03 13.43
N VAL A 179 17.16 -2.14 13.97
CA VAL A 179 16.18 -1.06 14.06
C VAL A 179 16.15 -0.47 15.46
N SER A 180 16.07 0.84 15.58
CA SER A 180 16.19 1.53 16.86
C SER A 180 15.14 2.64 17.03
N GLY A 181 13.90 2.25 17.30
CA GLY A 181 12.81 3.17 17.64
C GLY A 181 12.06 3.80 16.45
N GLU A 182 12.30 3.34 15.25
CA GLU A 182 11.56 3.74 14.04
C GLU A 182 10.10 3.31 14.11
N ASN A 183 9.24 3.99 13.35
CA ASN A 183 7.83 3.62 13.23
C ASN A 183 7.70 2.22 12.60
N LEU A 184 6.89 1.33 13.20
CA LEU A 184 6.77 -0.05 12.74
C LEU A 184 6.31 -0.16 11.29
N LEU A 185 5.32 0.63 10.85
CA LEU A 185 4.87 0.60 9.45
C LEU A 185 6.00 1.04 8.49
N GLN A 186 6.78 2.06 8.87
CA GLN A 186 7.91 2.49 8.05
C GLN A 186 8.97 1.38 7.92
N VAL A 187 9.31 0.71 9.02
CA VAL A 187 10.24 -0.42 9.00
C VAL A 187 9.75 -1.53 8.08
N LEU A 188 8.46 -1.90 8.14
CA LEU A 188 7.88 -2.91 7.26
C LEU A 188 7.95 -2.48 5.78
N GLN A 189 7.73 -1.19 5.48
CA GLN A 189 7.85 -0.64 4.13
C GLN A 189 9.29 -0.68 3.62
N ASP A 190 10.26 -0.33 4.47
CA ASP A 190 11.69 -0.35 4.11
C ASP A 190 12.18 -1.79 3.85
N ILE A 191 11.72 -2.77 4.64
CA ILE A 191 12.02 -4.19 4.44
C ILE A 191 11.38 -4.71 3.15
N SER A 192 10.12 -4.33 2.84
CA SER A 192 9.46 -4.66 1.58
C SER A 192 10.20 -4.07 0.37
N LEU A 193 10.62 -2.80 0.47
CA LEU A 193 11.42 -2.14 -0.56
C LEU A 193 12.77 -2.86 -0.78
N PHE A 194 13.44 -3.25 0.31
CA PHE A 194 14.66 -4.05 0.23
C PHE A 194 14.42 -5.37 -0.53
N SER A 195 13.35 -6.11 -0.22
CA SER A 195 13.03 -7.36 -0.92
C SER A 195 12.81 -7.15 -2.42
N THR A 196 12.11 -6.08 -2.79
CA THR A 196 11.89 -5.69 -4.19
C THR A 196 13.21 -5.38 -4.91
N GLN A 197 14.14 -4.70 -4.25
CA GLN A 197 15.47 -4.40 -4.81
C GLN A 197 16.33 -5.66 -5.02
N GLN A 198 16.04 -6.75 -4.28
CA GLN A 198 16.66 -8.06 -4.49
C GLN A 198 15.93 -8.93 -5.54
N ASN A 199 14.89 -8.38 -6.21
CA ASN A 199 14.02 -9.07 -7.16
C ASN A 199 13.26 -10.27 -6.55
N ASP A 200 12.94 -10.18 -5.29
CA ASP A 200 12.16 -11.19 -4.56
C ASP A 200 11.18 -10.46 -3.62
N THR A 201 10.18 -9.83 -4.20
CA THR A 201 9.25 -8.90 -3.54
C THR A 201 8.40 -9.60 -2.50
N ILE A 202 8.33 -9.03 -1.30
CA ILE A 202 7.39 -9.40 -0.25
C ILE A 202 6.50 -8.18 0.05
N ASP A 203 5.24 -8.26 -0.36
CA ASP A 203 4.21 -7.28 0.02
C ASP A 203 3.55 -7.71 1.34
N PHE A 204 2.87 -6.79 2.03
CA PHE A 204 2.21 -7.08 3.30
C PHE A 204 0.91 -6.29 3.48
N ASP A 205 0.06 -6.77 4.40
CA ASP A 205 -1.18 -6.10 4.78
C ASP A 205 -1.67 -6.57 6.16
N ILE A 206 -2.61 -5.82 6.76
CA ILE A 206 -3.44 -6.28 7.87
C ILE A 206 -4.88 -6.33 7.38
N VAL A 207 -5.50 -7.50 7.49
CA VAL A 207 -6.88 -7.75 7.04
C VAL A 207 -7.76 -8.19 8.21
N GLY A 208 -9.06 -7.91 8.14
CA GLY A 208 -10.05 -8.46 9.06
C GLY A 208 -10.27 -9.95 8.79
N VAL A 209 -10.25 -10.78 9.84
CA VAL A 209 -10.49 -12.22 9.74
C VAL A 209 -11.67 -12.68 10.60
N GLY A 210 -12.37 -11.75 11.24
CA GLY A 210 -13.53 -12.00 12.08
C GLY A 210 -13.93 -10.75 12.86
N ASP A 211 -14.89 -10.90 13.78
CA ASP A 211 -15.37 -9.79 14.61
C ASP A 211 -14.25 -9.32 15.54
N ALA A 212 -13.77 -8.08 15.31
CA ALA A 212 -12.61 -7.49 15.99
C ALA A 212 -11.36 -8.39 16.00
N LEU A 213 -11.19 -9.22 14.96
CA LEU A 213 -10.02 -10.05 14.75
C LEU A 213 -9.31 -9.63 13.47
N PHE A 214 -7.99 -9.47 13.56
CA PHE A 214 -7.14 -8.98 12.48
C PHE A 214 -5.97 -9.93 12.27
N GLN A 215 -5.46 -9.99 11.05
CA GLN A 215 -4.29 -10.79 10.74
C GLN A 215 -3.30 -10.00 9.89
N PHE A 216 -2.04 -9.96 10.31
CA PHE A 216 -0.95 -9.51 9.47
C PHE A 216 -0.56 -10.61 8.51
N ASN A 217 -0.63 -10.30 7.21
CA ASN A 217 -0.32 -11.19 6.10
C ASN A 217 0.87 -10.67 5.30
N THR A 218 1.64 -11.60 4.75
CA THR A 218 2.70 -11.37 3.76
C THR A 218 2.32 -12.06 2.46
N TYR A 219 2.81 -11.53 1.34
CA TYR A 219 2.54 -12.01 -0.02
C TYR A 219 3.87 -12.17 -0.76
N SER A 220 4.30 -13.41 -0.93
CA SER A 220 5.55 -13.76 -1.62
C SER A 220 5.42 -13.59 -3.13
N GLY A 221 6.46 -13.05 -3.76
CA GLY A 221 6.51 -12.73 -5.17
C GLY A 221 5.83 -11.41 -5.53
N GLN A 222 4.65 -11.18 -5.09
CA GLN A 222 3.90 -9.92 -5.10
C GLN A 222 2.46 -10.12 -4.60
N ARG A 223 1.80 -9.04 -4.20
CA ARG A 223 0.35 -9.06 -4.06
C ARG A 223 -0.30 -8.98 -5.44
N GLY A 224 -1.27 -9.84 -5.72
CA GLY A 224 -2.00 -9.87 -6.98
C GLY A 224 -1.46 -10.89 -7.99
N THR A 225 -2.08 -10.91 -9.16
CA THR A 225 -1.83 -11.88 -10.22
C THR A 225 -1.12 -11.21 -11.41
N ASP A 226 -0.22 -11.93 -12.07
CA ASP A 226 0.35 -11.48 -13.36
C ASP A 226 -0.70 -11.66 -14.46
N ARG A 227 -1.26 -10.55 -14.91
CA ARG A 227 -2.22 -10.43 -16.02
C ARG A 227 -1.63 -9.66 -17.19
N THR A 228 -0.32 -9.67 -17.31
CA THR A 228 0.34 -9.08 -18.48
C THR A 228 0.11 -9.92 -19.73
N GLU A 229 0.30 -9.35 -20.90
CA GLU A 229 0.12 -10.04 -22.19
C GLU A 229 1.08 -11.21 -22.37
N GLY A 230 2.22 -11.18 -21.68
CA GLY A 230 3.27 -12.22 -21.75
C GLY A 230 3.38 -13.09 -20.50
N ASN A 231 2.34 -13.14 -19.64
CA ASN A 231 2.40 -13.94 -18.41
C ASN A 231 2.63 -15.43 -18.68
N ALA A 232 3.36 -16.09 -17.78
CA ALA A 232 3.72 -17.50 -17.92
C ALA A 232 2.60 -18.47 -17.49
N ASP A 233 1.63 -18.00 -16.70
CA ASP A 233 0.65 -18.83 -16.01
C ASP A 233 -0.59 -19.11 -16.88
N GLY A 234 -0.68 -18.50 -18.08
CA GLY A 234 -1.84 -18.60 -18.96
C GLY A 234 -3.09 -17.90 -18.43
N THR A 235 -2.93 -17.01 -17.46
CA THR A 235 -3.99 -16.13 -16.96
C THR A 235 -4.46 -15.19 -18.07
N LEU A 236 -5.77 -14.93 -18.15
CA LEU A 236 -6.30 -13.99 -19.13
C LEU A 236 -5.69 -12.60 -18.94
N PRO A 237 -5.03 -12.04 -19.98
CA PRO A 237 -4.39 -10.76 -19.87
C PRO A 237 -5.39 -9.62 -19.72
N VAL A 238 -5.02 -8.61 -18.96
CA VAL A 238 -5.70 -7.33 -18.84
C VAL A 238 -4.86 -6.25 -19.51
N ILE A 239 -5.40 -5.68 -20.57
CA ILE A 239 -4.69 -4.68 -21.39
C ILE A 239 -5.48 -3.39 -21.39
N PHE A 240 -4.90 -2.33 -20.84
CA PHE A 240 -5.46 -0.99 -20.94
C PHE A 240 -4.96 -0.27 -22.20
N GLY A 241 -5.85 0.42 -22.90
CA GLY A 241 -5.49 1.19 -24.07
C GLY A 241 -6.67 1.95 -24.68
N LEU A 242 -6.39 3.08 -25.32
CA LEU A 242 -7.41 3.88 -25.97
C LEU A 242 -8.21 3.08 -27.03
N GLN A 243 -7.53 2.20 -27.76
CA GLN A 243 -8.15 1.35 -28.79
C GLN A 243 -9.13 0.31 -28.21
N PHE A 244 -9.04 -0.01 -26.92
CA PHE A 244 -9.95 -0.94 -26.26
C PHE A 244 -11.13 -0.24 -25.57
N GLY A 245 -11.13 1.11 -25.56
CA GLY A 245 -12.18 1.91 -24.93
C GLY A 245 -12.23 1.82 -23.41
N ASN A 246 -11.17 1.31 -22.77
CA ASN A 246 -11.08 1.12 -21.31
C ASN A 246 -10.14 2.12 -20.62
N MET A 247 -9.60 3.08 -21.38
CA MET A 247 -8.67 4.12 -20.91
C MET A 247 -9.20 5.49 -21.34
N ILE A 248 -9.25 6.45 -20.40
CA ILE A 248 -9.67 7.83 -20.65
C ILE A 248 -8.58 8.76 -20.15
N MET A 249 -8.33 9.84 -20.92
CA MET A 249 -7.38 10.92 -20.57
C MET A 249 -6.02 10.40 -20.08
N PRO A 250 -5.32 9.55 -20.84
CA PRO A 250 -4.02 9.07 -20.43
C PRO A 250 -3.00 10.21 -20.36
N ILE A 251 -2.24 10.25 -19.27
CA ILE A 251 -1.13 11.17 -19.05
C ILE A 251 0.15 10.36 -18.96
N LEU A 252 1.06 10.56 -19.91
CA LEU A 252 2.42 10.03 -19.85
C LEU A 252 3.33 11.12 -19.30
N SER A 253 3.89 10.91 -18.13
CA SER A 253 4.79 11.84 -17.45
C SER A 253 6.20 11.25 -17.40
N ASN A 254 7.17 12.04 -17.83
CA ASN A 254 8.59 11.75 -17.70
C ASN A 254 9.20 12.83 -16.79
N ASP A 255 9.33 12.53 -15.51
CA ASP A 255 9.86 13.47 -14.52
C ASP A 255 11.28 13.07 -14.13
N ARG A 256 12.24 13.94 -14.43
CA ARG A 256 13.65 13.80 -14.08
C ARG A 256 14.11 14.84 -13.05
N THR A 257 13.18 15.58 -12.44
CA THR A 257 13.52 16.68 -11.51
C THR A 257 14.33 16.19 -10.33
N ASN A 258 14.00 15.00 -9.83
CA ASN A 258 14.65 14.38 -8.67
C ASN A 258 15.51 13.16 -9.06
N GLU A 259 15.84 13.01 -10.34
CA GLU A 259 16.70 11.91 -10.80
C GLU A 259 18.07 11.97 -10.11
N ILE A 260 18.59 10.82 -9.70
CA ILE A 260 19.95 10.66 -9.16
C ILE A 260 20.71 9.76 -10.14
N THR A 261 21.87 10.23 -10.63
CA THR A 261 22.65 9.51 -11.64
C THR A 261 24.06 9.12 -11.16
N ALA A 262 24.47 9.61 -10.01
CA ALA A 262 25.73 9.26 -9.38
C ALA A 262 25.60 9.26 -7.86
N VAL A 263 26.02 8.20 -7.19
CA VAL A 263 25.97 8.09 -5.74
C VAL A 263 27.37 7.79 -5.21
N TYR A 264 27.82 8.61 -4.24
CA TYR A 264 29.00 8.34 -3.44
C TYR A 264 28.55 7.72 -2.12
N ALA A 265 28.88 6.44 -1.92
CA ALA A 265 28.71 5.79 -0.63
C ALA A 265 29.98 5.93 0.20
N LEU A 266 29.82 6.50 1.39
CA LEU A 266 30.90 6.75 2.34
C LEU A 266 30.84 5.71 3.45
N GLY A 267 31.89 4.94 3.58
CA GLY A 267 32.05 3.92 4.61
C GLY A 267 32.39 4.47 5.98
N ARG A 268 32.61 3.56 6.92
CA ARG A 268 33.06 3.85 8.27
C ARG A 268 34.53 4.25 8.23
N GLY A 269 34.90 5.18 9.08
CA GLY A 269 36.28 5.69 9.24
C GLY A 269 36.31 7.20 9.43
N THR A 270 37.45 7.72 9.83
CA THR A 270 37.71 9.15 9.95
C THR A 270 38.80 9.54 8.98
N ASP A 271 38.69 10.73 8.42
CA ASP A 271 39.71 11.34 7.55
C ASP A 271 40.13 10.41 6.37
N ASP A 272 41.43 10.19 6.22
CA ASP A 272 42.02 9.46 5.08
C ASP A 272 41.71 7.95 5.06
N ALA A 273 41.16 7.39 6.14
CA ALA A 273 40.79 5.99 6.24
C ALA A 273 39.38 5.69 5.77
N LYS A 274 38.61 6.73 5.37
CA LYS A 274 37.24 6.55 4.91
C LYS A 274 37.17 5.98 3.50
N GLN A 275 36.61 4.76 3.37
CA GLN A 275 36.40 4.16 2.07
C GLN A 275 35.25 4.87 1.34
N ILE A 276 35.42 5.14 0.06
CA ILE A 276 34.43 5.81 -0.79
C ILE A 276 34.21 4.97 -2.05
N VAL A 277 32.97 4.64 -2.32
CA VAL A 277 32.57 3.95 -3.56
C VAL A 277 31.65 4.85 -4.36
N LEU A 278 31.96 5.03 -5.66
CA LEU A 278 31.11 5.73 -6.61
C LEU A 278 30.38 4.71 -7.50
N VAL A 279 29.05 4.77 -7.52
CA VAL A 279 28.21 4.04 -8.46
C VAL A 279 27.46 5.05 -9.34
N GLN A 280 27.36 4.76 -10.63
CA GLN A 280 26.68 5.63 -11.61
C GLN A 280 25.64 4.83 -12.37
N SER A 281 24.50 5.47 -12.67
CA SER A 281 23.48 4.90 -13.54
C SER A 281 23.85 5.07 -15.02
N ALA A 282 23.30 4.21 -15.88
CA ALA A 282 23.46 4.33 -17.34
C ALA A 282 22.91 5.67 -17.87
N ASN A 283 21.86 6.20 -17.26
CA ASN A 283 21.22 7.47 -17.63
C ASN A 283 22.13 8.69 -17.46
N ARG A 284 23.27 8.53 -16.75
CA ARG A 284 24.31 9.54 -16.67
C ARG A 284 24.77 10.01 -18.06
N ALA A 285 24.71 9.12 -19.07
CA ALA A 285 25.13 9.39 -20.44
C ALA A 285 24.06 10.08 -21.31
N ASP A 286 22.82 10.22 -20.85
CA ASP A 286 21.71 10.81 -21.61
C ASP A 286 21.95 12.29 -21.96
N SER A 287 22.76 12.99 -21.16
CA SER A 287 23.14 14.37 -21.40
C SER A 287 24.53 14.68 -20.79
N PRO A 288 25.32 15.59 -21.38
CA PRO A 288 26.57 16.03 -20.77
C PRO A 288 26.41 16.59 -19.36
N TRP A 289 25.23 17.12 -19.02
CA TRP A 289 24.90 17.72 -17.74
C TRP A 289 24.10 16.82 -16.81
N ASN A 290 23.77 15.56 -17.21
CA ASN A 290 22.98 14.64 -16.39
C ASN A 290 23.83 13.91 -15.35
N ARG A 291 24.64 14.69 -14.62
CA ARG A 291 25.36 14.22 -13.44
C ARG A 291 24.76 14.85 -12.18
N ILE A 292 23.84 14.12 -11.60
CA ILE A 292 23.11 14.52 -10.38
C ILE A 292 23.61 13.63 -9.26
N GLU A 293 24.28 14.23 -8.29
CA GLU A 293 25.03 13.51 -7.27
C GLU A 293 24.25 13.42 -5.95
N LYS A 294 24.38 12.28 -5.30
CA LYS A 294 23.94 12.06 -3.92
C LYS A 294 25.08 11.43 -3.09
N ILE A 295 25.13 11.76 -1.83
CA ILE A 295 26.04 11.13 -0.86
C ILE A 295 25.20 10.31 0.12
N VAL A 296 25.61 9.07 0.37
CA VAL A 296 25.04 8.20 1.41
C VAL A 296 26.14 7.80 2.38
N ASN A 297 25.87 7.93 3.68
CA ASN A 297 26.79 7.51 4.74
C ASN A 297 26.35 6.13 5.26
N VAL A 298 27.20 5.12 5.11
CA VAL A 298 26.95 3.75 5.56
C VAL A 298 27.72 3.53 6.87
N GLY A 299 27.17 4.05 7.96
CA GLY A 299 27.81 3.97 9.29
C GLY A 299 27.86 2.55 9.87
N SER A 300 27.00 1.64 9.39
CA SER A 300 26.95 0.23 9.75
C SER A 300 27.96 -0.64 9.01
N ALA A 301 28.58 -0.11 7.93
CA ALA A 301 29.58 -0.87 7.18
C ALA A 301 30.71 -1.36 8.10
N SER A 302 31.07 -2.64 7.99
CA SER A 302 32.02 -3.33 8.86
C SER A 302 33.03 -4.12 8.06
N GLY A 303 34.19 -4.39 8.69
CA GLY A 303 35.32 -5.08 8.05
C GLY A 303 36.32 -4.11 7.42
N ASP A 304 37.46 -4.68 6.97
CA ASP A 304 38.53 -3.93 6.32
C ASP A 304 38.19 -3.56 4.87
N ASP A 305 37.38 -4.40 4.18
CA ASP A 305 36.82 -4.11 2.86
C ASP A 305 35.31 -3.96 2.94
N GLN A 306 34.83 -2.74 2.74
CA GLN A 306 33.43 -2.37 2.80
C GLN A 306 32.81 -2.20 1.41
N THR A 307 33.53 -2.56 0.34
CA THR A 307 33.16 -2.27 -1.06
C THR A 307 31.76 -2.79 -1.42
N ASP A 308 31.43 -4.03 -1.03
CA ASP A 308 30.14 -4.64 -1.38
C ASP A 308 28.97 -3.96 -0.66
N GLN A 309 29.12 -3.64 0.63
CA GLN A 309 28.12 -2.95 1.43
C GLN A 309 27.88 -1.51 0.89
N LEU A 310 28.97 -0.80 0.59
CA LEU A 310 28.89 0.54 0.00
C LEU A 310 28.29 0.52 -1.40
N THR A 311 28.64 -0.46 -2.22
CA THR A 311 28.07 -0.62 -3.56
C THR A 311 26.59 -0.92 -3.50
N SER A 312 26.13 -1.76 -2.58
CA SER A 312 24.73 -2.08 -2.37
C SER A 312 23.94 -0.86 -1.93
N ALA A 313 24.44 -0.10 -0.95
CA ALA A 313 23.81 1.14 -0.50
C ALA A 313 23.72 2.18 -1.63
N ALA A 314 24.79 2.32 -2.43
CA ALA A 314 24.79 3.25 -3.56
C ALA A 314 23.80 2.83 -4.66
N ARG A 315 23.66 1.55 -4.95
CA ARG A 315 22.68 1.02 -5.90
C ARG A 315 21.26 1.25 -5.42
N SER A 316 20.98 1.03 -4.15
CA SER A 316 19.68 1.31 -3.55
C SER A 316 19.28 2.78 -3.74
N GLU A 317 20.21 3.70 -3.49
CA GLU A 317 19.95 5.13 -3.67
C GLU A 317 19.79 5.54 -5.14
N LEU A 318 20.48 4.89 -6.06
CA LEU A 318 20.27 5.09 -7.51
C LEU A 318 18.89 4.58 -7.93
N GLU A 319 18.45 3.45 -7.40
CA GLU A 319 17.12 2.90 -7.69
C GLU A 319 16.01 3.79 -7.14
N ASN A 320 16.16 4.29 -5.90
CA ASN A 320 15.22 5.23 -5.30
C ASN A 320 15.12 6.57 -6.03
N GLY A 321 16.23 6.99 -6.64
CA GLY A 321 16.31 8.24 -7.41
C GLY A 321 16.30 8.05 -8.92
N LYS A 322 15.91 6.89 -9.42
CA LYS A 322 15.84 6.69 -10.88
C LYS A 322 14.73 7.52 -11.51
N PHE A 323 14.97 7.91 -12.74
CA PHE A 323 13.95 8.45 -13.62
C PHE A 323 12.83 7.42 -13.82
N ASP A 324 11.60 7.88 -13.66
CA ASP A 324 10.41 7.06 -13.81
C ASP A 324 9.49 7.61 -14.90
N THR A 325 9.06 6.72 -15.78
CA THR A 325 8.03 7.02 -16.78
C THR A 325 6.68 6.60 -16.21
N ARG A 326 5.91 7.57 -15.74
CA ARG A 326 4.59 7.35 -15.16
C ARG A 326 3.51 7.48 -16.21
N ILE A 327 2.61 6.52 -16.24
CA ILE A 327 1.37 6.61 -16.97
C ILE A 327 0.21 6.58 -16.00
N SER A 328 -0.70 7.54 -16.12
CA SER A 328 -1.94 7.59 -15.36
C SER A 328 -3.11 7.81 -16.29
N PHE A 329 -4.27 7.28 -15.96
CA PHE A 329 -5.49 7.41 -16.74
C PHE A 329 -6.71 7.06 -15.89
N ASP A 330 -7.87 7.55 -16.30
CA ASP A 330 -9.13 7.13 -15.76
C ASP A 330 -9.61 5.86 -16.48
N VAL A 331 -10.15 4.92 -15.70
CA VAL A 331 -10.62 3.64 -16.24
C VAL A 331 -12.08 3.74 -16.64
N MET A 332 -12.38 3.33 -17.88
CA MET A 332 -13.75 3.01 -18.28
C MET A 332 -13.98 1.50 -18.13
N GLN A 333 -14.96 1.14 -17.33
CA GLN A 333 -15.35 -0.26 -17.15
C GLN A 333 -15.98 -0.80 -18.42
N VAL A 334 -15.36 -1.80 -19.01
CA VAL A 334 -15.87 -2.55 -20.16
C VAL A 334 -15.95 -4.04 -19.82
N SER A 335 -16.68 -4.81 -20.59
CA SER A 335 -16.96 -6.23 -20.31
C SER A 335 -15.71 -7.11 -20.21
N SER A 336 -14.58 -6.70 -20.79
CA SER A 336 -13.30 -7.41 -20.80
C SER A 336 -12.28 -6.89 -19.79
N THR A 337 -12.56 -5.79 -19.11
CA THR A 337 -11.70 -5.18 -18.10
C THR A 337 -12.57 -4.54 -17.02
N TYR A 338 -13.10 -5.39 -16.15
CA TYR A 338 -13.98 -4.98 -15.06
C TYR A 338 -13.29 -5.17 -13.73
N TYR A 339 -13.12 -4.07 -12.98
CA TYR A 339 -12.51 -4.10 -11.65
C TYR A 339 -13.33 -4.93 -10.68
N GLY A 340 -12.67 -5.78 -9.90
CA GLY A 340 -13.30 -6.72 -9.00
C GLY A 340 -13.73 -8.04 -9.65
N LYS A 341 -13.53 -8.19 -10.98
CA LYS A 341 -13.78 -9.42 -11.73
C LYS A 341 -12.54 -9.83 -12.54
N ASP A 342 -12.10 -8.95 -13.43
CA ASP A 342 -11.04 -9.25 -14.38
C ASP A 342 -9.66 -8.81 -13.83
N TYR A 343 -9.62 -7.82 -12.96
CA TYR A 343 -8.40 -7.35 -12.29
C TYR A 343 -8.70 -6.73 -10.92
N TRP A 344 -7.68 -6.72 -10.06
CA TRP A 344 -7.66 -6.12 -8.72
C TRP A 344 -6.42 -5.25 -8.51
N TRP A 345 -6.41 -4.52 -7.41
CA TRP A 345 -5.19 -3.87 -6.93
C TRP A 345 -4.12 -4.92 -6.58
N GLY A 346 -2.86 -4.61 -6.90
CA GLY A 346 -1.76 -5.55 -6.81
C GLY A 346 -1.48 -6.32 -8.10
N ASP A 347 -2.45 -6.43 -9.03
CA ASP A 347 -2.24 -7.16 -10.28
C ASP A 347 -1.21 -6.44 -11.18
N LEU A 348 -0.44 -7.23 -11.91
CA LEU A 348 0.35 -6.78 -13.05
C LEU A 348 -0.53 -6.77 -14.29
N VAL A 349 -0.49 -5.69 -15.05
CA VAL A 349 -1.30 -5.49 -16.25
C VAL A 349 -0.46 -4.87 -17.37
N SER A 350 -0.88 -5.05 -18.60
CA SER A 350 -0.25 -4.36 -19.73
C SER A 350 -0.99 -3.07 -20.06
N VAL A 351 -0.24 -2.00 -20.31
CA VAL A 351 -0.76 -0.68 -20.70
C VAL A 351 -0.20 -0.31 -22.06
N ARG A 352 -1.06 -0.08 -23.05
CA ARG A 352 -0.68 0.34 -24.39
C ARG A 352 -1.05 1.79 -24.65
N PHE A 353 -0.05 2.62 -24.84
CA PHE A 353 -0.24 4.02 -25.16
C PHE A 353 0.72 4.48 -26.25
N LYS A 354 0.20 5.03 -27.35
CA LYS A 354 0.94 5.27 -28.60
C LYS A 354 1.56 3.95 -29.10
N ASP A 355 2.85 3.94 -29.43
CA ASP A 355 3.59 2.76 -29.87
C ASP A 355 4.32 2.04 -28.72
N LEU A 356 3.99 2.40 -27.48
CA LEU A 356 4.61 1.85 -26.29
C LEU A 356 3.68 0.84 -25.61
N THR A 357 4.27 -0.24 -25.09
CA THR A 357 3.62 -1.18 -24.21
C THR A 357 4.42 -1.23 -22.91
N PHE A 358 3.74 -1.10 -21.79
CA PHE A 358 4.31 -1.14 -20.46
C PHE A 358 3.64 -2.25 -19.67
N ASP A 359 4.41 -3.09 -18.99
CA ASP A 359 3.90 -3.96 -17.95
C ASP A 359 4.03 -3.24 -16.63
N LYS A 360 2.90 -3.01 -15.96
CA LYS A 360 2.80 -2.16 -14.78
C LYS A 360 2.06 -2.87 -13.66
N LYS A 361 2.51 -2.68 -12.43
CA LYS A 361 1.81 -3.11 -11.22
C LYS A 361 0.80 -2.04 -10.79
N ILE A 362 -0.44 -2.45 -10.52
CA ILE A 362 -1.46 -1.56 -9.95
C ILE A 362 -1.16 -1.40 -8.46
N ILE A 363 -0.58 -0.28 -8.07
CA ILE A 363 -0.18 -0.03 -6.68
C ILE A 363 -1.24 0.71 -5.87
N GLU A 364 -2.10 1.51 -6.53
CA GLU A 364 -3.22 2.19 -5.88
C GLU A 364 -4.47 2.08 -6.75
N VAL A 365 -5.59 1.82 -6.11
CA VAL A 365 -6.93 1.93 -6.71
C VAL A 365 -7.76 2.87 -5.86
N ARG A 366 -8.22 3.95 -6.47
CA ARG A 366 -9.15 4.91 -5.86
C ARG A 366 -10.51 4.77 -6.49
N ILE A 367 -11.52 4.50 -5.68
CA ILE A 367 -12.91 4.38 -6.13
C ILE A 367 -13.74 5.48 -5.48
N THR A 368 -14.49 6.22 -6.29
CA THR A 368 -15.43 7.23 -5.84
C THR A 368 -16.83 6.87 -6.33
N VAL A 369 -17.76 6.83 -5.40
CA VAL A 369 -19.18 6.54 -5.63
C VAL A 369 -20.00 7.68 -5.05
N SER A 370 -20.74 8.40 -5.87
CA SER A 370 -21.66 9.43 -5.40
C SER A 370 -23.09 9.06 -5.72
N GLN A 371 -24.01 9.45 -4.86
CA GLN A 371 -25.43 9.20 -5.04
C GLN A 371 -25.99 9.83 -6.33
N ASN A 372 -25.45 10.97 -6.74
CA ASN A 372 -25.88 11.71 -7.92
C ASN A 372 -25.09 11.38 -9.19
N ALA A 373 -23.97 10.65 -9.06
CA ALA A 373 -23.22 10.17 -10.20
C ALA A 373 -23.83 8.86 -10.73
N LYS A 374 -24.06 8.80 -12.02
CA LYS A 374 -24.52 7.58 -12.68
C LYS A 374 -23.34 6.60 -12.86
N GLY A 375 -22.74 6.16 -11.78
CA GLY A 375 -21.65 5.18 -11.80
C GLY A 375 -20.57 5.41 -10.73
N GLU A 376 -19.65 4.48 -10.69
CA GLU A 376 -18.40 4.58 -9.96
C GLU A 376 -17.32 5.20 -10.85
N SER A 377 -16.42 5.98 -10.27
CA SER A 377 -15.18 6.41 -10.90
C SER A 377 -14.03 5.63 -10.30
N ILE A 378 -13.21 5.01 -11.14
CA ILE A 378 -12.03 4.23 -10.74
C ILE A 378 -10.80 4.88 -11.35
N ALA A 379 -9.87 5.28 -10.49
CA ALA A 379 -8.56 5.79 -10.89
C ALA A 379 -7.48 4.81 -10.42
N LEU A 380 -6.54 4.51 -11.29
CA LEU A 380 -5.43 3.59 -11.04
C LEU A 380 -4.12 4.36 -11.01
N THR A 381 -3.26 4.00 -10.05
CA THR A 381 -1.85 4.41 -10.03
C THR A 381 -0.98 3.18 -10.25
N PHE A 382 0.03 3.34 -11.08
CA PHE A 382 0.90 2.26 -11.49
C PHE A 382 2.35 2.49 -11.06
N ALA A 383 3.05 1.40 -10.77
CA ALA A 383 4.51 1.38 -10.67
C ALA A 383 5.10 0.46 -11.74
N ASP A 384 6.41 0.54 -11.94
CA ASP A 384 7.15 -0.42 -12.76
C ASP A 384 7.08 -1.83 -12.13
N LYS A 385 7.18 -2.83 -13.03
CA LYS A 385 7.26 -4.25 -12.65
C LYS A 385 8.57 -4.52 -11.94
#